data_0c107a7e91d65c15eea41383bbfb21a9
#
_entry.id   0c107a7e91d65c15eea41383bbfb21a9
#
_cell.length_a   1.000
_cell.length_b   1.000
_cell.length_c   1.000
_cell.angle_alpha   90.00
_cell.angle_beta   90.00
_cell.angle_gamma   90.00
#
_symmetry.space_group_name_H-M   'P 1'
#
loop_
_entity.id
_entity.type
_entity.pdbx_description
1 polymer ?
#
loop_
_entity_poly.entity_id
_entity_poly.type
_entity_poly.pdbx_seq_one_letter_code
_entity_poly.pdbx_strand_id
1 'polypeptide(L)'
;MSTGEQLAVVITLVVIAPLVEEYFFRGWLQQAIEQDLPQTRKRWAFVIGAVAFALAHVGTYGVPQLVLGLLSGALFAFGGGLWPSILAHAVHNAIVLLAAGH
;
A
#
# COMPACT_ATOMS: atom_id res chain seq x y z
N MET A 1 -24.98 11.55 -1.79
CA MET A 1 -23.72 12.07 -2.33
C MET A 1 -23.92 12.46 -3.80
N SER A 2 -23.51 13.64 -4.18
CA SER A 2 -23.59 14.09 -5.55
C SER A 2 -22.62 13.33 -6.46
N THR A 3 -22.81 13.43 -7.78
CA THR A 3 -21.88 12.82 -8.75
C THR A 3 -20.47 13.39 -8.58
N GLY A 4 -20.36 14.71 -8.34
CA GLY A 4 -19.05 15.32 -8.12
C GLY A 4 -18.37 14.82 -6.86
N GLU A 5 -19.13 14.62 -5.78
CA GLU A 5 -18.59 14.07 -4.55
C GLU A 5 -18.17 12.60 -4.72
N GLN A 6 -18.98 11.79 -5.41
CA GLN A 6 -18.61 10.41 -5.72
C GLN A 6 -17.33 10.33 -6.54
N LEU A 7 -17.18 11.18 -7.54
CA LEU A 7 -15.98 11.23 -8.36
C LEU A 7 -14.75 11.61 -7.53
N ALA A 8 -14.90 12.60 -6.63
CA ALA A 8 -13.83 13.00 -5.73
C ALA A 8 -13.40 11.85 -4.81
N VAL A 9 -14.35 11.07 -4.28
CA VAL A 9 -14.05 9.90 -3.46
C VAL A 9 -13.27 8.86 -4.27
N VAL A 10 -13.71 8.54 -5.47
CA VAL A 10 -13.04 7.56 -6.33
C VAL A 10 -11.61 7.99 -6.64
N ILE A 11 -11.42 9.23 -7.06
CA ILE A 11 -10.08 9.75 -7.37
C ILE A 11 -9.19 9.70 -6.13
N THR A 12 -9.70 10.09 -4.97
CA THR A 12 -8.93 10.07 -3.74
C THR A 12 -8.49 8.65 -3.36
N LEU A 13 -9.42 7.69 -3.37
CA LEU A 13 -9.14 6.33 -2.91
C LEU A 13 -8.36 5.50 -3.92
N VAL A 14 -8.52 5.74 -5.20
CA VAL A 14 -7.91 4.91 -6.25
C VAL A 14 -6.61 5.51 -6.78
N VAL A 15 -6.47 6.83 -6.74
CA VAL A 15 -5.30 7.51 -7.30
C VAL A 15 -4.46 8.18 -6.22
N ILE A 16 -5.04 9.12 -5.49
CA ILE A 16 -4.25 9.99 -4.58
C ILE A 16 -3.74 9.22 -3.38
N ALA A 17 -4.61 8.50 -2.67
CA ALA A 17 -4.21 7.77 -1.47
C ALA A 17 -3.18 6.68 -1.78
N PRO A 18 -3.37 5.81 -2.81
CA PRO A 18 -2.32 4.85 -3.15
C PRO A 18 -0.99 5.50 -3.51
N LEU A 19 -1.01 6.59 -4.26
CA LEU A 19 0.20 7.30 -4.64
C LEU A 19 0.96 7.82 -3.41
N VAL A 20 0.25 8.51 -2.52
CA VAL A 20 0.83 9.12 -1.32
C VAL A 20 1.30 8.04 -0.34
N GLU A 21 0.46 7.03 -0.09
CA GLU A 21 0.75 5.97 0.88
C GLU A 21 1.91 5.10 0.43
N GLU A 22 1.95 4.71 -0.86
CA GLU A 22 3.05 3.91 -1.36
C GLU A 22 4.35 4.70 -1.39
N TYR A 23 4.29 5.97 -1.74
CA TYR A 23 5.47 6.83 -1.68
C TYR A 23 6.04 6.87 -0.26
N PHE A 24 5.18 7.00 0.76
CA PHE A 24 5.61 7.02 2.16
C PHE A 24 6.12 5.66 2.62
N PHE A 25 5.29 4.60 2.47
CA PHE A 25 5.61 3.29 3.05
C PHE A 25 6.72 2.56 2.30
N ARG A 26 6.74 2.63 0.96
CA ARG A 26 7.75 1.94 0.15
C ARG A 26 8.86 2.88 -0.28
N GLY A 27 8.51 4.05 -0.73
CA GLY A 27 9.49 5.00 -1.21
C GLY A 27 10.38 5.58 -0.10
N TRP A 28 9.91 5.54 1.16
CA TRP A 28 10.69 6.07 2.28
C TRP A 28 10.87 5.05 3.39
N LEU A 29 9.77 4.59 4.04
CA LEU A 29 9.86 3.78 5.25
C LEU A 29 10.54 2.43 5.00
N GLN A 30 10.10 1.69 3.99
CA GLN A 30 10.68 0.38 3.67
C GLN A 30 12.15 0.50 3.32
N GLN A 31 12.53 1.52 2.56
CA GLN A 31 13.94 1.75 2.24
C GLN A 31 14.76 2.11 3.48
N ALA A 32 14.20 2.93 4.37
CA ALA A 32 14.87 3.30 5.61
C ALA A 32 15.11 2.05 6.49
N ILE A 33 14.11 1.18 6.59
CA ILE A 33 14.25 -0.08 7.33
C ILE A 33 15.33 -0.95 6.67
N GLU A 34 15.31 -1.07 5.36
CA GLU A 34 16.29 -1.85 4.62
C GLU A 34 17.71 -1.38 4.89
N GLN A 35 17.92 -0.07 4.93
CA GLN A 35 19.24 0.50 5.18
C GLN A 35 19.78 0.16 6.59
N ASP A 36 18.88 0.02 7.56
CA ASP A 36 19.27 -0.29 8.95
C ASP A 36 19.45 -1.78 9.21
N LEU A 37 19.02 -2.64 8.27
CA LEU A 37 19.15 -4.08 8.44
C LEU A 37 20.50 -4.58 7.95
N PRO A 38 21.04 -5.66 8.59
CA PRO A 38 22.23 -6.34 8.07
C PRO A 38 21.99 -6.82 6.64
N GLN A 39 23.07 -6.89 5.86
CA GLN A 39 22.99 -7.33 4.46
C GLN A 39 22.24 -8.66 4.30
N THR A 40 22.43 -9.59 5.22
CA THR A 40 21.80 -10.91 5.19
C THR A 40 20.31 -10.87 5.49
N ARG A 41 19.78 -9.74 5.99
CA ARG A 41 18.38 -9.61 6.40
C ARG A 41 17.62 -8.50 5.68
N LYS A 42 18.23 -7.85 4.70
CA LYS A 42 17.59 -6.72 4.00
C LYS A 42 16.29 -7.10 3.32
N ARG A 43 16.18 -8.33 2.84
CA ARG A 43 14.95 -8.84 2.22
C ARG A 43 13.74 -8.83 3.14
N TRP A 44 13.94 -8.79 4.47
CA TRP A 44 12.85 -8.77 5.43
C TRP A 44 12.22 -7.38 5.59
N ALA A 45 12.84 -6.34 4.99
CA ALA A 45 12.30 -4.99 5.09
C ALA A 45 10.87 -4.89 4.56
N PHE A 46 10.52 -5.65 3.52
CA PHE A 46 9.15 -5.61 3.00
C PHE A 46 8.14 -6.21 3.98
N VAL A 47 8.54 -7.22 4.75
CA VAL A 47 7.66 -7.81 5.76
C VAL A 47 7.45 -6.82 6.91
N ILE A 48 8.51 -6.20 7.39
CA ILE A 48 8.44 -5.21 8.48
C ILE A 48 7.60 -4.01 8.02
N GLY A 49 7.83 -3.55 6.80
CA GLY A 49 7.04 -2.47 6.20
C GLY A 49 5.56 -2.83 6.05
N ALA A 50 5.27 -4.09 5.70
CA ALA A 50 3.89 -4.56 5.59
C ALA A 50 3.18 -4.59 6.95
N VAL A 51 3.88 -4.98 8.00
CA VAL A 51 3.32 -4.95 9.35
C VAL A 51 3.05 -3.50 9.77
N ALA A 52 3.98 -2.59 9.51
CA ALA A 52 3.78 -1.17 9.79
C ALA A 52 2.58 -0.61 9.03
N PHE A 53 2.43 -0.97 7.75
CA PHE A 53 1.29 -0.57 6.93
C PHE A 53 -0.03 -1.07 7.54
N ALA A 54 -0.08 -2.34 7.92
CA ALA A 54 -1.28 -2.92 8.52
C ALA A 54 -1.62 -2.25 9.85
N LEU A 55 -0.62 -1.95 10.67
CA LEU A 55 -0.82 -1.27 11.95
C LEU A 55 -1.34 0.16 11.77
N ALA A 56 -0.88 0.84 10.73
CA ALA A 56 -1.38 2.19 10.41
C ALA A 56 -2.84 2.19 9.98
N HIS A 57 -3.37 1.03 9.58
CA HIS A 57 -4.75 0.86 9.14
C HIS A 57 -5.59 0.06 10.12
N VAL A 58 -5.18 0.02 11.40
CA VAL A 58 -5.95 -0.65 12.45
C VAL A 58 -7.36 -0.08 12.53
N GLY A 59 -8.35 -0.99 12.63
CA GLY A 59 -9.76 -0.61 12.67
C GLY A 59 -10.44 -0.61 11.32
N THR A 60 -9.69 -0.79 10.22
CA THR A 60 -10.27 -0.93 8.89
C THR A 60 -10.33 -2.40 8.48
N TYR A 61 -9.38 -2.88 7.69
CA TYR A 61 -9.46 -4.21 7.07
C TYR A 61 -8.28 -5.10 7.46
N GLY A 62 -7.95 -5.21 8.71
CA GLY A 62 -6.83 -5.99 9.26
C GLY A 62 -6.06 -6.93 8.32
N VAL A 63 -6.61 -8.13 8.05
CA VAL A 63 -5.95 -9.14 7.20
C VAL A 63 -5.81 -8.68 5.75
N PRO A 64 -6.84 -8.13 5.08
CA PRO A 64 -6.65 -7.60 3.72
C PRO A 64 -5.57 -6.52 3.63
N GLN A 65 -5.45 -5.67 4.63
CA GLN A 65 -4.41 -4.63 4.62
C GLN A 65 -3.02 -5.23 4.78
N LEU A 66 -2.87 -6.28 5.59
CA LEU A 66 -1.59 -6.99 5.70
C LEU A 66 -1.21 -7.66 4.39
N VAL A 67 -2.17 -8.32 3.73
CA VAL A 67 -1.94 -8.95 2.43
C VAL A 67 -1.52 -7.91 1.40
N LEU A 68 -2.23 -6.78 1.34
CA LEU A 68 -1.87 -5.69 0.45
C LEU A 68 -0.46 -5.17 0.76
N GLY A 69 -0.14 -4.98 2.03
CA GLY A 69 1.18 -4.51 2.45
C GLY A 69 2.29 -5.47 2.02
N LEU A 70 2.07 -6.77 2.19
CA LEU A 70 3.04 -7.79 1.75
C LEU A 70 3.20 -7.78 0.23
N LEU A 71 2.10 -7.75 -0.51
CA LEU A 71 2.14 -7.73 -1.97
C LEU A 71 2.83 -6.48 -2.50
N SER A 72 2.41 -5.31 -2.04
CA SER A 72 3.00 -4.03 -2.47
C SER A 72 4.47 -3.94 -2.11
N GLY A 73 4.81 -4.36 -0.90
CA GLY A 73 6.20 -4.35 -0.44
C GLY A 73 7.08 -5.30 -1.24
N ALA A 74 6.57 -6.49 -1.56
CA ALA A 74 7.30 -7.46 -2.39
C ALA A 74 7.46 -6.95 -3.82
N LEU A 75 6.43 -6.34 -4.39
CA LEU A 75 6.51 -5.74 -5.72
C LEU A 75 7.54 -4.62 -5.75
N PHE A 76 7.60 -3.80 -4.71
CA PHE A 76 8.61 -2.76 -4.60
C PHE A 76 10.02 -3.36 -4.53
N ALA A 77 10.22 -4.35 -3.67
CA ALA A 77 11.54 -4.93 -3.41
C ALA A 77 12.04 -5.79 -4.57
N PHE A 78 11.16 -6.55 -5.21
CA PHE A 78 11.53 -7.58 -6.19
C PHE A 78 10.92 -7.40 -7.56
N GLY A 79 9.92 -6.54 -7.71
CA GLY A 79 9.11 -6.44 -8.92
C GLY A 79 9.30 -5.17 -9.74
N GLY A 80 10.32 -4.37 -9.49
CA GLY A 80 10.59 -3.21 -10.33
C GLY A 80 10.30 -1.84 -9.72
N GLY A 81 10.07 -1.78 -8.42
CA GLY A 81 10.03 -0.51 -7.71
C GLY A 81 8.65 0.04 -7.39
N LEU A 82 8.53 1.35 -7.36
CA LEU A 82 7.39 2.03 -6.78
C LEU A 82 6.10 1.89 -7.62
N TRP A 83 6.20 1.92 -8.95
CA TRP A 83 5.02 1.88 -9.81
C TRP A 83 4.20 0.59 -9.68
N PRO A 84 4.81 -0.61 -9.68
CA PRO A 84 4.03 -1.83 -9.43
C PRO A 84 3.32 -1.81 -8.10
N SER A 85 3.93 -1.27 -7.05
CA SER A 85 3.31 -1.13 -5.73
C SER A 85 2.10 -0.22 -5.77
N ILE A 86 2.22 0.94 -6.41
CA ILE A 86 1.12 1.89 -6.56
C ILE A 86 -0.03 1.26 -7.33
N LEU A 87 0.26 0.56 -8.43
CA LEU A 87 -0.78 -0.09 -9.24
C LEU A 87 -1.51 -1.17 -8.44
N ALA A 88 -0.78 -2.01 -7.72
CA ALA A 88 -1.39 -3.05 -6.89
C ALA A 88 -2.30 -2.44 -5.81
N HIS A 89 -1.85 -1.37 -5.17
CA HIS A 89 -2.63 -0.67 -4.15
C HIS A 89 -3.88 -0.03 -4.76
N ALA A 90 -3.74 0.61 -5.92
CA ALA A 90 -4.88 1.22 -6.62
C ALA A 90 -5.93 0.18 -7.01
N VAL A 91 -5.50 -0.96 -7.55
CA VAL A 91 -6.40 -2.07 -7.90
C VAL A 91 -7.12 -2.60 -6.66
N HIS A 92 -6.38 -2.81 -5.57
CA HIS A 92 -6.97 -3.26 -4.31
C HIS A 92 -8.05 -2.29 -3.82
N ASN A 93 -7.75 -1.00 -3.80
CA ASN A 93 -8.72 0.01 -3.35
C ASN A 93 -9.94 0.09 -4.27
N ALA A 94 -9.74 -0.06 -5.58
CA ALA A 94 -10.84 -0.09 -6.54
C ALA A 94 -11.77 -1.29 -6.28
N ILE A 95 -11.20 -2.46 -6.02
CA ILE A 95 -11.97 -3.67 -5.71
C ILE A 95 -12.76 -3.49 -4.42
N VAL A 96 -12.12 -2.98 -3.38
CA VAL A 96 -12.78 -2.72 -2.08
C VAL A 96 -13.93 -1.73 -2.26
N LEU A 97 -13.69 -0.66 -3.02
CA LEU A 97 -14.71 0.36 -3.26
C LEU A 97 -15.90 -0.20 -4.04
N LEU A 98 -15.67 -1.01 -5.07
CA LEU A 98 -16.74 -1.67 -5.82
C LEU A 98 -17.52 -2.64 -4.94
N ALA A 99 -16.85 -3.41 -4.11
CA ALA A 99 -17.50 -4.34 -3.19
C ALA A 99 -18.35 -3.59 -2.14
N ALA A 100 -17.86 -2.46 -1.64
CA ALA A 100 -18.57 -1.65 -0.66
C ALA A 100 -19.79 -0.94 -1.27
N GLY A 101 -19.79 -0.70 -2.58
CA GLY A 101 -20.89 -0.07 -3.29
C GLY A 101 -22.14 -0.94 -3.45
N HIS A 102 -22.06 -2.19 -3.03
CA HIS A 102 -23.16 -3.14 -3.08
C HIS A 102 -23.63 -3.46 -1.65
#